data_45d8c376d010895df3becdeb6331297a
#
_entry.id   45d8c376d010895df3becdeb6331297a
#
_cell.length_a   1.000
_cell.length_b   1.000
_cell.length_c   1.000
_cell.angle_alpha   90.00
_cell.angle_beta   90.00
_cell.angle_gamma   90.00
#
_symmetry.space_group_name_H-M   'P 1'
#
loop_
_entity.id
_entity.type
_entity.pdbx_description
1 polymer ?
#
loop_
_entity_poly.entity_id
_entity_poly.type
_entity_poly.pdbx_seq_one_letter_code
_entity_poly.pdbx_strand_id
1 'polypeptide(L)'
;MIVTFVNVENPCDPDHCMYESQCNPVSNADIYQCNCRPGYTGRHCEKEPPLSCKDALDKGKSHGNGEYYIDPERTGTAFPVYCDMTNEGGGWMMVLNLTYDASRAAFTPDSSFRSLSKFKEGYMGLTSNAMGQLQSFTSFTQMRFYCHKQGVGRTLHIITTPDSKGKAVVDYFSAKTDALAFACDSFTEGTGNNAMLTGRCQKWGRDKSGAQYVGVWGHGFKLDETWRMYDHPMYEAHMYHVILRNGYHNCDDTGSTETNGDSWETYVR
;
A
#
# COMPACT_ATOMS: atom_id res chain seq x y z
N MET A 1 31.03 -6.52 62.87
CA MET A 1 31.01 -6.50 61.37
C MET A 1 29.72 -5.81 60.96
N ILE A 2 29.83 -4.54 60.54
CA ILE A 2 28.65 -3.77 60.11
C ILE A 2 28.47 -4.04 58.61
N VAL A 3 27.40 -4.76 58.25
CA VAL A 3 27.04 -4.98 56.85
C VAL A 3 26.27 -3.72 56.40
N THR A 4 26.96 -2.84 55.71
CA THR A 4 26.29 -1.72 55.02
C THR A 4 25.59 -2.26 53.80
N PHE A 5 24.26 -2.29 53.81
CA PHE A 5 23.43 -2.51 52.62
C PHE A 5 23.60 -1.26 51.74
N VAL A 6 24.28 -1.40 50.63
CA VAL A 6 24.22 -0.41 49.57
C VAL A 6 22.84 -0.50 48.96
N ASN A 7 22.00 0.51 49.20
CA ASN A 7 20.74 0.66 48.46
C ASN A 7 21.12 0.92 47.00
N VAL A 8 21.05 -0.09 46.15
CA VAL A 8 21.15 0.09 44.72
C VAL A 8 19.84 0.74 44.29
N GLU A 9 19.87 2.03 43.99
CA GLU A 9 18.73 2.73 43.45
C GLU A 9 18.29 2.05 42.15
N ASN A 10 16.99 1.85 41.94
CA ASN A 10 16.50 1.28 40.70
C ASN A 10 16.67 2.30 39.56
N PRO A 11 17.49 2.04 38.54
CA PRO A 11 17.74 2.99 37.45
C PRO A 11 16.49 3.26 36.57
N CYS A 12 15.42 2.54 36.80
CA CYS A 12 14.11 2.79 36.21
C CYS A 12 13.16 3.62 37.10
N ASP A 13 13.65 4.22 38.19
CA ASP A 13 12.86 5.10 39.06
C ASP A 13 13.56 6.47 39.16
N PRO A 14 13.04 7.56 38.51
CA PRO A 14 11.83 7.58 37.67
C PRO A 14 12.01 6.86 36.32
N ASP A 15 10.91 6.40 35.73
CA ASP A 15 10.92 5.78 34.42
C ASP A 15 11.27 6.82 33.33
N HIS A 16 12.34 6.54 32.60
CA HIS A 16 12.86 7.41 31.54
C HIS A 16 12.43 6.97 30.15
N CYS A 17 11.73 5.84 30.02
CA CYS A 17 11.27 5.31 28.74
C CYS A 17 9.95 5.97 28.33
N MET A 18 9.92 6.54 27.13
CA MET A 18 8.74 7.26 26.63
C MET A 18 7.71 6.30 26.04
N TYR A 19 6.48 6.80 25.88
CA TYR A 19 5.37 6.12 25.22
C TYR A 19 5.06 4.75 25.82
N GLU A 20 5.04 4.63 27.15
CA GLU A 20 4.74 3.39 27.86
C GLU A 20 5.65 2.22 27.46
N SER A 21 6.86 2.52 27.02
CA SER A 21 7.88 1.51 26.72
C SER A 21 8.45 0.95 28.02
N GLN A 22 8.88 -0.31 28.00
CA GLN A 22 9.35 -0.99 29.19
C GLN A 22 10.78 -0.57 29.56
N CYS A 23 10.98 -0.10 30.78
CA CYS A 23 12.32 0.10 31.33
C CYS A 23 12.84 -1.21 31.94
N ASN A 24 14.07 -1.60 31.56
CA ASN A 24 14.75 -2.77 32.07
C ASN A 24 16.09 -2.36 32.73
N PRO A 25 16.25 -2.58 34.02
CA PRO A 25 17.57 -2.38 34.67
C PRO A 25 18.61 -3.33 34.10
N VAL A 26 19.80 -2.81 33.80
CA VAL A 26 20.94 -3.65 33.39
C VAL A 26 21.71 -4.04 34.65
N SER A 27 21.84 -5.36 34.89
CA SER A 27 22.45 -5.91 36.13
C SER A 27 23.83 -5.35 36.36
N ASN A 28 24.08 -4.94 37.62
CA ASN A 28 25.34 -4.44 38.18
C ASN A 28 25.83 -3.04 37.71
N ALA A 29 24.94 -2.21 37.12
CA ALA A 29 25.26 -0.82 36.81
C ALA A 29 24.04 0.05 37.04
N ASP A 30 24.22 1.32 37.38
CA ASP A 30 23.14 2.33 37.40
C ASP A 30 22.75 2.70 35.96
N ILE A 31 22.44 1.67 35.15
CA ILE A 31 22.14 1.78 33.73
C ILE A 31 20.82 1.05 33.46
N TYR A 32 19.99 1.64 32.62
CA TYR A 32 18.77 1.03 32.13
C TYR A 32 18.78 0.94 30.61
N GLN A 33 17.93 0.06 30.07
CA GLN A 33 17.61 -0.09 28.66
C GLN A 33 16.11 0.00 28.48
N CYS A 34 15.69 0.85 27.55
CA CYS A 34 14.30 0.91 27.13
C CYS A 34 14.01 -0.15 26.05
N ASN A 35 13.01 -0.99 26.29
CA ASN A 35 12.45 -1.87 25.29
C ASN A 35 11.29 -1.15 24.62
N CYS A 36 11.56 -0.53 23.47
CA CYS A 36 10.60 0.32 22.78
C CYS A 36 9.42 -0.47 22.21
N ARG A 37 8.25 0.13 22.25
CA ARG A 37 7.09 -0.38 21.52
C ARG A 37 7.37 -0.45 20.02
N PRO A 38 6.68 -1.32 19.25
CA PRO A 38 6.88 -1.44 17.82
C PRO A 38 6.82 -0.09 17.09
N GLY A 39 7.84 0.17 16.25
CA GLY A 39 7.95 1.42 15.49
C GLY A 39 8.60 2.59 16.21
N TYR A 40 8.65 2.57 17.55
CA TYR A 40 9.39 3.58 18.34
C TYR A 40 10.87 3.25 18.40
N THR A 41 11.71 4.27 18.38
CA THR A 41 13.18 4.14 18.42
C THR A 41 13.81 5.25 19.25
N GLY A 42 15.13 5.17 19.47
CA GLY A 42 15.88 6.10 20.31
C GLY A 42 16.22 5.47 21.66
N ARG A 43 17.13 6.12 22.41
CA ARG A 43 17.61 5.60 23.71
C ARG A 43 16.48 5.51 24.74
N HIS A 44 15.56 6.47 24.67
CA HIS A 44 14.40 6.59 25.56
C HIS A 44 13.08 6.31 24.83
N CYS A 45 13.13 5.73 23.61
CA CYS A 45 11.99 5.52 22.72
C CYS A 45 11.30 6.83 22.28
N GLU A 46 12.05 7.93 22.25
CA GLU A 46 11.54 9.29 21.96
C GLU A 46 11.22 9.55 20.49
N LYS A 47 11.62 8.64 19.59
CA LYS A 47 11.38 8.79 18.15
C LYS A 47 10.14 7.99 17.75
N GLU A 48 9.10 8.72 17.37
CA GLU A 48 7.83 8.15 16.92
C GLU A 48 7.94 7.45 15.56
N PRO A 49 7.07 6.44 15.29
CA PRO A 49 6.96 5.84 13.97
C PRO A 49 6.50 6.88 12.94
N PRO A 50 6.87 6.72 11.66
CA PRO A 50 6.37 7.56 10.58
C PRO A 50 4.88 7.30 10.33
N LEU A 51 4.21 8.25 9.66
CA LEU A 51 2.79 8.13 9.27
C LEU A 51 2.60 7.22 8.05
N SER A 52 3.62 7.15 7.18
CA SER A 52 3.60 6.41 5.91
C SER A 52 5.02 6.10 5.44
N CYS A 53 5.14 5.31 4.38
CA CYS A 53 6.42 5.08 3.70
C CYS A 53 7.03 6.39 3.15
N LYS A 54 6.19 7.29 2.61
CA LYS A 54 6.64 8.60 2.13
C LYS A 54 7.16 9.47 3.28
N ASP A 55 6.46 9.50 4.40
CA ASP A 55 6.90 10.23 5.59
C ASP A 55 8.24 9.68 6.15
N ALA A 56 8.40 8.35 6.11
CA ALA A 56 9.67 7.71 6.49
C ALA A 56 10.82 8.14 5.56
N LEU A 57 10.58 8.16 4.25
CA LEU A 57 11.57 8.59 3.26
C LEU A 57 11.94 10.05 3.45
N ASP A 58 10.95 10.95 3.56
CA ASP A 58 11.16 12.39 3.70
C ASP A 58 11.90 12.77 4.99
N LYS A 59 11.70 12.01 6.04
CA LYS A 59 12.41 12.17 7.33
C LYS A 59 13.78 11.49 7.37
N GLY A 60 14.27 10.94 6.26
CA GLY A 60 15.56 10.25 6.19
C GLY A 60 15.63 8.98 7.04
N LYS A 61 14.47 8.34 7.32
CA LYS A 61 14.37 7.08 8.06
C LYS A 61 14.39 5.85 7.15
N SER A 62 14.74 6.02 5.87
CA SER A 62 14.81 4.91 4.93
C SER A 62 15.99 4.00 5.21
N HIS A 63 15.76 2.70 5.23
CA HIS A 63 16.76 1.64 5.28
C HIS A 63 16.64 0.67 4.09
N GLY A 64 16.06 1.15 2.96
CA GLY A 64 15.81 0.35 1.75
C GLY A 64 14.40 -0.24 1.72
N ASN A 65 14.15 -1.11 0.73
CA ASN A 65 12.86 -1.79 0.58
C ASN A 65 12.63 -2.80 1.70
N GLY A 66 11.41 -2.87 2.20
CA GLY A 66 11.08 -3.85 3.24
C GLY A 66 10.00 -3.41 4.21
N GLU A 67 10.03 -4.05 5.38
CA GLU A 67 9.07 -3.80 6.45
C GLU A 67 9.37 -2.50 7.20
N TYR A 68 8.35 -1.70 7.39
CA TYR A 68 8.35 -0.50 8.22
C TYR A 68 7.17 -0.52 9.15
N TYR A 69 7.34 0.01 10.36
CA TYR A 69 6.23 0.25 11.26
C TYR A 69 5.75 1.68 11.08
N ILE A 70 4.43 1.85 10.85
CA ILE A 70 3.77 3.16 10.71
C ILE A 70 2.66 3.33 11.75
N ASP A 71 2.41 4.57 12.16
CA ASP A 71 1.26 4.93 12.99
C ASP A 71 0.52 6.13 12.35
N PRO A 72 -0.30 5.86 11.30
CA PRO A 72 -0.98 6.92 10.57
C PRO A 72 -1.92 7.75 11.44
N GLU A 73 -2.56 7.11 12.42
CA GLU A 73 -3.56 7.69 13.31
C GLU A 73 -2.93 8.41 14.52
N ARG A 74 -1.62 8.27 14.75
CA ARG A 74 -0.90 8.77 15.94
C ARG A 74 -1.50 8.30 17.26
N THR A 75 -1.96 7.06 17.29
CA THR A 75 -2.56 6.43 18.49
C THR A 75 -1.55 5.72 19.38
N GLY A 76 -0.29 5.68 18.98
CA GLY A 76 0.74 4.89 19.64
C GLY A 76 0.67 3.39 19.30
N THR A 77 -0.18 2.99 18.37
CA THR A 77 -0.37 1.59 17.96
C THR A 77 0.14 1.40 16.52
N ALA A 78 1.45 1.42 16.37
CA ALA A 78 2.09 1.18 15.09
C ALA A 78 1.88 -0.25 14.59
N PHE A 79 1.82 -0.42 13.27
CA PHE A 79 1.69 -1.73 12.63
C PHE A 79 2.62 -1.83 11.41
N PRO A 80 3.06 -3.05 11.05
CA PRO A 80 4.00 -3.24 9.95
C PRO A 80 3.31 -3.09 8.59
N VAL A 81 4.03 -2.49 7.64
CA VAL A 81 3.67 -2.37 6.22
C VAL A 81 4.89 -2.64 5.37
N TYR A 82 4.70 -2.95 4.09
CA TYR A 82 5.79 -3.00 3.12
C TYR A 82 5.98 -1.64 2.46
N CYS A 83 7.22 -1.15 2.49
CA CYS A 83 7.63 0.06 1.77
C CYS A 83 8.62 -0.27 0.65
N ASP A 84 8.34 0.21 -0.56
CA ASP A 84 9.29 0.29 -1.65
C ASP A 84 9.94 1.68 -1.63
N MET A 85 11.17 1.74 -1.21
CA MET A 85 11.92 2.98 -0.97
C MET A 85 12.84 3.36 -2.13
N THR A 86 12.95 2.53 -3.16
CA THR A 86 13.95 2.69 -4.23
C THR A 86 13.35 2.90 -5.61
N ASN A 87 12.29 2.14 -5.96
CA ASN A 87 11.71 2.22 -7.29
C ASN A 87 10.89 3.51 -7.46
N GLU A 88 10.96 4.10 -8.66
CA GLU A 88 10.15 5.25 -9.06
C GLU A 88 10.17 6.40 -8.02
N GLY A 89 11.36 6.68 -7.47
CA GLY A 89 11.58 7.73 -6.47
C GLY A 89 11.24 7.35 -5.04
N GLY A 90 10.83 6.11 -4.78
CA GLY A 90 10.63 5.57 -3.43
C GLY A 90 9.46 6.14 -2.64
N GLY A 91 9.35 5.71 -1.37
CA GLY A 91 8.30 6.14 -0.45
C GLY A 91 6.94 5.50 -0.74
N TRP A 92 6.89 4.40 -1.49
CA TRP A 92 5.68 3.71 -1.88
C TRP A 92 5.24 2.69 -0.82
N MET A 93 4.03 2.82 -0.33
CA MET A 93 3.39 1.88 0.59
C MET A 93 2.51 0.91 -0.19
N MET A 94 2.75 -0.39 -0.05
CA MET A 94 1.97 -1.43 -0.69
C MET A 94 0.56 -1.52 -0.10
N VAL A 95 -0.46 -1.47 -0.95
CA VAL A 95 -1.88 -1.55 -0.57
C VAL A 95 -2.62 -2.71 -1.24
N LEU A 96 -2.00 -3.33 -2.22
CA LEU A 96 -2.39 -4.61 -2.81
C LEU A 96 -1.12 -5.44 -3.00
N ASN A 97 -1.17 -6.69 -2.55
CA ASN A 97 -0.21 -7.73 -2.86
C ASN A 97 -0.97 -9.02 -3.13
N LEU A 98 -1.10 -9.40 -4.40
CA LEU A 98 -1.71 -10.65 -4.79
C LEU A 98 -0.75 -11.42 -5.69
N THR A 99 -0.35 -12.60 -5.22
CA THR A 99 0.37 -13.59 -6.02
C THR A 99 -0.57 -14.75 -6.29
N TYR A 100 -0.81 -15.04 -7.56
CA TYR A 100 -1.72 -16.12 -7.94
C TYR A 100 -1.20 -17.46 -7.47
N ASP A 101 -2.09 -18.20 -6.83
CA ASP A 101 -1.91 -19.58 -6.39
C ASP A 101 -3.25 -20.31 -6.54
N ALA A 102 -3.31 -21.28 -7.45
CA ALA A 102 -4.52 -22.03 -7.77
C ALA A 102 -5.12 -22.81 -6.58
N SER A 103 -4.35 -23.02 -5.51
CA SER A 103 -4.82 -23.68 -4.28
C SER A 103 -5.57 -22.75 -3.33
N ARG A 104 -5.52 -21.42 -3.54
CA ARG A 104 -6.14 -20.45 -2.65
C ARG A 104 -7.61 -20.19 -2.97
N ALA A 105 -8.35 -19.77 -1.95
CA ALA A 105 -9.72 -19.28 -2.10
C ALA A 105 -9.75 -17.99 -2.94
N ALA A 106 -10.95 -17.64 -3.45
CA ALA A 106 -11.13 -16.39 -4.18
C ALA A 106 -10.71 -15.17 -3.34
N PHE A 107 -10.03 -14.22 -4.00
CA PHE A 107 -9.58 -12.97 -3.38
C PHE A 107 -10.78 -12.15 -2.88
N THR A 108 -10.64 -11.58 -1.69
CA THR A 108 -11.61 -10.64 -1.11
C THR A 108 -10.85 -9.48 -0.46
N PRO A 109 -11.13 -8.21 -0.85
CA PRO A 109 -10.48 -7.06 -0.26
C PRO A 109 -10.88 -6.83 1.20
N ASP A 110 -9.94 -6.38 2.01
CA ASP A 110 -10.13 -6.04 3.42
C ASP A 110 -10.75 -4.64 3.58
N SER A 111 -11.69 -4.50 4.51
CA SER A 111 -12.32 -3.23 4.86
C SER A 111 -11.54 -2.40 5.90
N SER A 112 -10.45 -2.93 6.44
CA SER A 112 -9.57 -2.25 7.39
C SER A 112 -8.19 -2.02 6.77
N PHE A 113 -7.70 -0.78 6.79
CA PHE A 113 -6.34 -0.50 6.31
C PHE A 113 -5.24 -1.12 7.20
N ARG A 114 -5.54 -1.54 8.42
CA ARG A 114 -4.59 -2.26 9.27
C ARG A 114 -4.26 -3.68 8.76
N SER A 115 -5.05 -4.21 7.83
CA SER A 115 -4.73 -5.46 7.13
C SER A 115 -3.49 -5.37 6.22
N LEU A 116 -2.95 -4.17 5.99
CA LEU A 116 -1.64 -3.99 5.34
C LEU A 116 -0.52 -4.76 6.06
N SER A 117 -0.69 -5.05 7.36
CA SER A 117 0.22 -5.92 8.13
C SER A 117 0.34 -7.34 7.57
N LYS A 118 -0.62 -7.79 6.75
CA LYS A 118 -0.62 -9.11 6.10
C LYS A 118 0.19 -9.15 4.79
N PHE A 119 0.94 -8.12 4.46
CA PHE A 119 1.64 -8.00 3.16
C PHE A 119 2.53 -9.23 2.83
N LYS A 120 3.06 -9.93 3.83
CA LYS A 120 3.87 -11.14 3.66
C LYS A 120 3.08 -12.36 3.16
N GLU A 121 1.77 -12.33 3.29
CA GLU A 121 0.91 -13.45 2.89
C GLU A 121 0.76 -13.56 1.37
N GLY A 122 1.12 -12.50 0.61
CA GLY A 122 0.96 -12.46 -0.84
C GLY A 122 -0.51 -12.52 -1.30
N TYR A 123 -1.44 -12.09 -0.44
CA TYR A 123 -2.88 -12.16 -0.69
C TYR A 123 -3.63 -11.12 0.16
N MET A 124 -3.31 -9.86 -0.06
CA MET A 124 -3.80 -8.71 0.69
C MET A 124 -4.19 -7.58 -0.25
N GLY A 125 -5.29 -6.91 0.02
CA GLY A 125 -5.72 -5.71 -0.69
C GLY A 125 -6.84 -5.00 0.04
N LEU A 126 -6.97 -3.69 -0.16
CA LEU A 126 -7.91 -2.83 0.55
C LEU A 126 -9.14 -2.50 -0.29
N THR A 127 -10.32 -2.44 0.32
CA THR A 127 -11.48 -1.77 -0.30
C THR A 127 -11.19 -0.29 -0.53
N SER A 128 -11.90 0.35 -1.47
CA SER A 128 -11.75 1.80 -1.71
C SER A 128 -12.09 2.64 -0.47
N ASN A 129 -13.01 2.19 0.37
CA ASN A 129 -13.32 2.85 1.63
C ASN A 129 -12.15 2.78 2.63
N ALA A 130 -11.49 1.62 2.75
CA ALA A 130 -10.28 1.49 3.57
C ALA A 130 -9.13 2.34 3.02
N MET A 131 -9.00 2.43 1.70
CA MET A 131 -8.07 3.35 1.03
C MET A 131 -8.37 4.82 1.39
N GLY A 132 -9.64 5.22 1.37
CA GLY A 132 -10.06 6.58 1.76
C GLY A 132 -9.76 6.91 3.22
N GLN A 133 -9.95 5.96 4.13
CA GLN A 133 -9.55 6.12 5.53
C GLN A 133 -8.03 6.30 5.64
N LEU A 134 -7.25 5.43 5.02
CA LEU A 134 -5.78 5.54 5.01
C LEU A 134 -5.32 6.88 4.44
N GLN A 135 -5.92 7.34 3.32
CA GLN A 135 -5.60 8.62 2.71
C GLN A 135 -5.88 9.81 3.64
N SER A 136 -6.91 9.74 4.48
CA SER A 136 -7.23 10.82 5.43
C SER A 136 -6.12 11.04 6.46
N PHE A 137 -5.36 10.01 6.80
CA PHE A 137 -4.25 10.07 7.75
C PHE A 137 -2.88 10.31 7.08
N THR A 138 -2.68 9.78 5.88
CA THR A 138 -1.35 9.77 5.23
C THR A 138 -1.23 10.76 4.08
N SER A 139 -2.37 11.33 3.61
CA SER A 139 -2.45 12.34 2.55
C SER A 139 -1.77 11.94 1.23
N PHE A 140 -1.72 10.65 0.90
CA PHE A 140 -1.13 10.22 -0.37
C PHE A 140 -1.89 10.81 -1.57
N THR A 141 -1.15 11.13 -2.64
CA THR A 141 -1.66 11.78 -3.85
C THR A 141 -1.35 11.03 -5.13
N GLN A 142 -0.58 9.95 -5.04
CA GLN A 142 -0.23 9.11 -6.17
C GLN A 142 -0.51 7.64 -5.89
N MET A 143 -0.85 6.92 -6.94
CA MET A 143 -0.96 5.46 -6.98
C MET A 143 -0.04 4.89 -8.04
N ARG A 144 0.54 3.72 -7.77
CA ARG A 144 1.35 2.95 -8.69
C ARG A 144 0.72 1.57 -8.83
N PHE A 145 0.36 1.19 -10.04
CA PHE A 145 -0.22 -0.10 -10.38
C PHE A 145 0.83 -0.94 -11.10
N TYR A 146 1.00 -2.15 -10.64
CA TYR A 146 1.88 -3.14 -11.25
C TYR A 146 1.16 -4.47 -11.35
N CYS A 147 1.26 -5.14 -12.49
CA CYS A 147 0.99 -6.57 -12.59
C CYS A 147 1.93 -7.22 -13.59
N HIS A 148 2.25 -8.49 -13.34
CA HIS A 148 3.04 -9.31 -14.23
C HIS A 148 2.39 -10.67 -14.41
N LYS A 149 2.21 -11.07 -15.67
CA LYS A 149 1.63 -12.36 -16.06
C LYS A 149 2.60 -13.11 -16.95
N GLN A 150 3.21 -14.17 -16.40
CA GLN A 150 4.31 -14.89 -17.01
C GLN A 150 3.91 -15.56 -18.34
N GLY A 151 2.75 -16.22 -18.36
CA GLY A 151 2.27 -16.94 -19.55
C GLY A 151 1.96 -16.02 -20.73
N VAL A 152 1.69 -14.76 -20.50
CA VAL A 152 1.42 -13.71 -21.52
C VAL A 152 2.67 -12.90 -21.85
N GLY A 153 3.65 -12.90 -20.95
CA GLY A 153 4.83 -12.03 -21.03
C GLY A 153 4.47 -10.54 -20.88
N ARG A 154 3.36 -10.23 -20.18
CA ARG A 154 2.89 -8.86 -19.95
C ARG A 154 3.33 -8.35 -18.60
N THR A 155 3.77 -7.11 -18.61
CA THR A 155 4.01 -6.30 -17.42
C THR A 155 3.31 -4.97 -17.61
N LEU A 156 2.30 -4.70 -16.81
CA LEU A 156 1.71 -3.38 -16.69
C LEU A 156 2.36 -2.70 -15.49
N HIS A 157 2.94 -1.53 -15.72
CA HIS A 157 3.52 -0.70 -14.68
C HIS A 157 3.22 0.76 -14.99
N ILE A 158 2.32 1.35 -14.23
CA ILE A 158 1.89 2.74 -14.41
C ILE A 158 1.80 3.46 -13.07
N ILE A 159 2.02 4.77 -13.13
CA ILE A 159 2.08 5.64 -11.96
C ILE A 159 1.20 6.85 -12.26
N THR A 160 0.24 7.18 -11.39
CA THR A 160 -0.57 8.38 -11.56
C THR A 160 0.31 9.64 -11.50
N THR A 161 -0.01 10.63 -12.33
CA THR A 161 0.73 11.89 -12.34
C THR A 161 0.58 12.63 -11.00
N PRO A 162 1.57 13.46 -10.57
CA PRO A 162 1.50 14.19 -9.31
C PRO A 162 0.62 15.44 -9.36
N ASP A 163 -0.14 15.63 -10.43
CA ASP A 163 -1.03 16.76 -10.67
C ASP A 163 -2.50 16.46 -10.35
N SER A 164 -3.39 17.38 -10.70
CA SER A 164 -4.83 17.25 -10.49
C SER A 164 -5.47 16.07 -11.24
N LYS A 165 -4.90 15.66 -12.39
CA LYS A 165 -5.41 14.53 -13.19
C LYS A 165 -5.13 13.21 -12.47
N GLY A 166 -3.89 13.00 -12.03
CA GLY A 166 -3.55 11.82 -11.23
C GLY A 166 -4.24 11.81 -9.88
N LYS A 167 -4.40 12.98 -9.23
CA LYS A 167 -5.16 13.09 -7.99
C LYS A 167 -6.62 12.66 -8.17
N ALA A 168 -7.26 12.99 -9.29
CA ALA A 168 -8.63 12.56 -9.57
C ALA A 168 -8.76 11.01 -9.61
N VAL A 169 -7.74 10.30 -10.13
CA VAL A 169 -7.66 8.85 -10.10
C VAL A 169 -7.57 8.33 -8.66
N VAL A 170 -6.69 8.94 -7.86
CA VAL A 170 -6.52 8.59 -6.44
C VAL A 170 -7.82 8.81 -5.66
N ASP A 171 -8.49 9.95 -5.85
CA ASP A 171 -9.74 10.28 -5.17
C ASP A 171 -10.86 9.29 -5.56
N TYR A 172 -10.92 8.87 -6.82
CA TYR A 172 -11.87 7.85 -7.27
C TYR A 172 -11.62 6.49 -6.61
N PHE A 173 -10.38 5.98 -6.62
CA PHE A 173 -10.06 4.69 -6.02
C PHE A 173 -10.04 4.69 -4.49
N SER A 174 -9.97 5.87 -3.88
CA SER A 174 -10.09 6.05 -2.43
C SER A 174 -11.53 6.39 -1.98
N ALA A 175 -12.52 6.20 -2.85
CA ALA A 175 -13.95 6.48 -2.57
C ALA A 175 -14.22 7.92 -2.07
N LYS A 176 -13.35 8.88 -2.37
CA LYS A 176 -13.56 10.30 -2.05
C LYS A 176 -14.54 10.98 -3.01
N THR A 177 -14.69 10.40 -4.19
CA THR A 177 -15.62 10.83 -5.23
C THR A 177 -16.12 9.64 -6.04
N ASP A 178 -17.31 9.79 -6.60
CA ASP A 178 -17.86 8.86 -7.60
C ASP A 178 -17.61 9.33 -9.03
N ALA A 179 -17.02 10.51 -9.21
CA ALA A 179 -16.65 11.03 -10.52
C ALA A 179 -15.54 10.18 -11.13
N LEU A 180 -15.79 9.65 -12.33
CA LEU A 180 -14.81 8.87 -13.06
C LEU A 180 -13.66 9.77 -13.53
N ALA A 181 -12.44 9.35 -13.27
CA ALA A 181 -11.25 10.06 -13.71
C ALA A 181 -10.95 9.76 -15.18
N PHE A 182 -10.57 10.78 -15.97
CA PHE A 182 -10.06 10.57 -17.31
C PHE A 182 -8.75 9.78 -17.28
N ALA A 183 -8.59 8.84 -18.22
CA ALA A 183 -7.43 7.96 -18.26
C ALA A 183 -6.19 8.65 -18.85
N CYS A 184 -6.34 9.26 -20.03
CA CYS A 184 -5.20 9.90 -20.69
C CYS A 184 -4.65 11.08 -19.90
N ASP A 185 -3.33 11.22 -19.91
CA ASP A 185 -2.55 12.23 -19.17
C ASP A 185 -2.66 12.16 -17.65
N SER A 186 -3.33 11.13 -17.09
CA SER A 186 -3.43 10.94 -15.64
C SER A 186 -2.39 9.98 -15.06
N PHE A 187 -1.58 9.37 -15.93
CA PHE A 187 -0.51 8.45 -15.55
C PHE A 187 0.71 8.57 -16.47
N THR A 188 1.82 8.07 -15.98
CA THR A 188 3.06 7.80 -16.73
C THR A 188 3.38 6.31 -16.66
N GLU A 189 4.13 5.83 -17.64
CA GLU A 189 4.63 4.46 -17.63
C GLU A 189 5.83 4.34 -16.69
N GLY A 190 5.84 3.29 -15.87
CA GLY A 190 6.96 2.93 -15.02
C GLY A 190 7.94 2.00 -15.73
N THR A 191 9.05 1.75 -15.07
CA THR A 191 10.15 0.92 -15.58
C THR A 191 9.66 -0.49 -15.91
N GLY A 192 9.98 -0.98 -17.10
CA GLY A 192 9.66 -2.33 -17.57
C GLY A 192 8.22 -2.53 -18.06
N ASN A 193 7.42 -1.44 -18.16
CA ASN A 193 6.09 -1.52 -18.75
C ASN A 193 6.15 -1.99 -20.21
N ASN A 194 5.30 -2.97 -20.58
CA ASN A 194 5.08 -3.42 -21.95
C ASN A 194 3.60 -3.66 -22.26
N ALA A 195 2.72 -3.07 -21.43
CA ALA A 195 1.28 -3.24 -21.55
C ALA A 195 0.72 -2.52 -22.79
N MET A 196 -0.26 -3.14 -23.43
CA MET A 196 -0.98 -2.54 -24.57
C MET A 196 -1.99 -1.47 -24.13
N LEU A 197 -2.53 -1.61 -22.92
CA LEU A 197 -3.49 -0.66 -22.35
C LEU A 197 -2.93 0.77 -22.28
N THR A 198 -1.65 0.93 -21.96
CA THR A 198 -1.07 2.27 -21.74
C THR A 198 -1.11 3.15 -22.98
N GLY A 199 -0.87 2.59 -24.17
CA GLY A 199 -0.99 3.32 -25.44
C GLY A 199 -2.43 3.52 -25.94
N ARG A 200 -3.44 3.11 -25.18
CA ARG A 200 -4.84 3.05 -25.62
C ARG A 200 -5.82 3.71 -24.64
N CYS A 201 -5.35 4.62 -23.82
CA CYS A 201 -6.12 5.25 -22.74
C CYS A 201 -7.43 5.90 -23.22
N GLN A 202 -7.53 6.38 -24.48
CA GLN A 202 -8.75 6.94 -25.06
C GLN A 202 -9.87 5.88 -25.21
N LYS A 203 -9.51 4.60 -25.18
CA LYS A 203 -10.43 3.47 -25.31
C LYS A 203 -10.77 2.80 -23.97
N TRP A 204 -10.31 3.36 -22.84
CA TRP A 204 -10.65 2.80 -21.55
C TRP A 204 -12.10 3.11 -21.17
N GLY A 205 -12.73 2.12 -20.56
CA GLY A 205 -14.12 2.22 -20.13
C GLY A 205 -15.13 2.23 -21.29
N ARG A 206 -16.38 1.94 -20.94
CA ARG A 206 -17.53 1.99 -21.85
C ARG A 206 -18.65 2.79 -21.19
N ASP A 207 -19.47 3.44 -21.97
CA ASP A 207 -20.72 4.02 -21.48
C ASP A 207 -21.68 2.93 -20.94
N LYS A 208 -22.75 3.34 -20.27
CA LYS A 208 -23.72 2.39 -19.70
C LYS A 208 -24.39 1.49 -20.73
N SER A 209 -24.43 1.90 -21.99
CA SER A 209 -24.97 1.10 -23.10
C SER A 209 -23.97 0.06 -23.62
N GLY A 210 -22.69 0.20 -23.26
CA GLY A 210 -21.59 -0.59 -23.79
C GLY A 210 -21.19 -0.22 -25.23
N ALA A 211 -21.79 0.83 -25.82
CA ALA A 211 -21.62 1.17 -27.22
C ALA A 211 -20.40 2.04 -27.50
N GLN A 212 -20.04 2.94 -26.57
CA GLN A 212 -18.98 3.92 -26.79
C GLN A 212 -17.84 3.82 -25.78
N TYR A 213 -16.59 4.00 -26.23
CA TYR A 213 -15.45 4.23 -25.37
C TYR A 213 -15.53 5.62 -24.75
N VAL A 214 -15.18 5.76 -23.48
CA VAL A 214 -15.32 7.02 -22.73
C VAL A 214 -13.99 7.58 -22.22
N GLY A 215 -12.89 6.84 -22.37
CA GLY A 215 -11.54 7.31 -22.02
C GLY A 215 -11.34 7.54 -20.51
N VAL A 216 -11.95 6.72 -19.67
CA VAL A 216 -11.91 6.86 -18.22
C VAL A 216 -11.39 5.59 -17.56
N TRP A 217 -10.88 5.73 -16.33
CA TRP A 217 -10.58 4.62 -15.45
C TRP A 217 -11.85 3.86 -15.09
N GLY A 218 -11.73 2.55 -14.91
CA GLY A 218 -12.85 1.68 -14.60
C GLY A 218 -13.69 1.31 -15.82
N HIS A 219 -14.91 0.83 -15.57
CA HIS A 219 -15.87 0.39 -16.60
C HIS A 219 -16.51 1.52 -17.39
N GLY A 220 -16.36 2.79 -16.99
CA GLY A 220 -17.11 3.91 -17.53
C GLY A 220 -18.45 4.18 -16.81
N PHE A 221 -18.70 3.46 -15.73
CA PHE A 221 -19.80 3.71 -14.79
C PHE A 221 -19.36 3.37 -13.36
N LYS A 222 -20.06 3.93 -12.37
CA LYS A 222 -19.72 3.73 -10.96
C LYS A 222 -19.82 2.25 -10.58
N LEU A 223 -18.76 1.75 -9.94
CA LEU A 223 -18.73 0.44 -9.31
C LEU A 223 -18.90 0.56 -7.78
N ASP A 224 -19.24 -0.57 -7.15
CA ASP A 224 -19.21 -0.73 -5.71
C ASP A 224 -17.80 -0.48 -5.14
N GLU A 225 -17.73 0.22 -4.00
CA GLU A 225 -16.47 0.64 -3.38
C GLU A 225 -15.60 -0.55 -2.95
N THR A 226 -16.19 -1.73 -2.73
CA THR A 226 -15.43 -2.94 -2.42
C THR A 226 -14.56 -3.37 -3.59
N TRP A 227 -15.10 -3.27 -4.82
CA TRP A 227 -14.50 -3.85 -6.01
C TRP A 227 -13.92 -2.83 -6.99
N ARG A 228 -14.05 -1.54 -6.73
CA ARG A 228 -13.65 -0.47 -7.65
C ARG A 228 -12.21 -0.59 -8.15
N MET A 229 -11.28 -1.03 -7.28
CA MET A 229 -9.87 -1.27 -7.62
C MET A 229 -9.60 -2.61 -8.31
N TYR A 230 -10.55 -3.55 -8.27
CA TYR A 230 -10.33 -4.94 -8.66
C TYR A 230 -11.19 -5.41 -9.82
N ASP A 231 -12.28 -4.72 -10.09
CA ASP A 231 -13.18 -5.01 -11.20
C ASP A 231 -12.93 -4.02 -12.34
N HIS A 232 -11.97 -4.36 -13.19
CA HIS A 232 -11.58 -3.57 -14.35
C HIS A 232 -11.16 -2.12 -14.02
N PRO A 233 -10.17 -1.88 -13.14
CA PRO A 233 -9.66 -0.53 -12.93
C PRO A 233 -9.12 0.09 -14.22
N MET A 234 -8.62 -0.75 -15.14
CA MET A 234 -8.22 -0.43 -16.50
C MET A 234 -8.85 -1.45 -17.44
N TYR A 235 -9.54 -0.96 -18.47
CA TYR A 235 -10.38 -1.81 -19.29
C TYR A 235 -10.58 -1.26 -20.71
N GLU A 236 -10.08 -1.97 -21.72
CA GLU A 236 -10.49 -1.81 -23.12
C GLU A 236 -11.33 -3.01 -23.54
N ALA A 237 -12.63 -2.80 -23.77
CA ALA A 237 -13.61 -3.88 -24.00
C ALA A 237 -13.15 -4.89 -25.04
N HIS A 238 -13.26 -6.18 -24.72
CA HIS A 238 -12.94 -7.33 -25.57
C HIS A 238 -11.46 -7.46 -25.97
N MET A 239 -10.56 -6.61 -25.41
CA MET A 239 -9.15 -6.59 -25.81
C MET A 239 -8.18 -6.78 -24.64
N TYR A 240 -8.18 -5.82 -23.69
CA TYR A 240 -7.20 -5.79 -22.62
C TYR A 240 -7.87 -5.43 -21.30
N HIS A 241 -7.58 -6.19 -20.26
CA HIS A 241 -8.21 -6.00 -18.96
C HIS A 241 -7.18 -6.09 -17.85
N VAL A 242 -7.44 -5.35 -16.76
CA VAL A 242 -6.91 -5.66 -15.43
C VAL A 242 -8.10 -6.00 -14.54
N ILE A 243 -8.15 -7.21 -14.04
CA ILE A 243 -9.26 -7.67 -13.18
C ILE A 243 -8.76 -8.69 -12.16
N LEU A 244 -9.27 -8.59 -10.93
CA LEU A 244 -9.03 -9.50 -9.81
C LEU A 244 -10.35 -9.82 -9.10
N ARG A 245 -11.35 -10.29 -9.86
CA ARG A 245 -12.69 -10.53 -9.34
C ARG A 245 -13.32 -11.76 -9.98
N ASN A 246 -14.17 -12.47 -9.21
CA ASN A 246 -14.96 -13.60 -9.70
C ASN A 246 -14.13 -14.74 -10.32
N GLY A 247 -12.91 -14.95 -9.81
CA GLY A 247 -11.98 -15.96 -10.34
C GLY A 247 -11.23 -15.53 -11.60
N TYR A 248 -11.41 -14.29 -12.07
CA TYR A 248 -10.60 -13.71 -13.15
C TYR A 248 -9.39 -13.01 -12.59
N HIS A 249 -8.23 -13.25 -13.22
CA HIS A 249 -6.94 -12.66 -12.88
C HIS A 249 -6.24 -12.21 -14.16
N ASN A 250 -6.64 -11.05 -14.69
CA ASN A 250 -6.10 -10.51 -15.93
C ASN A 250 -5.08 -9.40 -15.65
N CYS A 251 -4.04 -9.36 -16.49
CA CYS A 251 -3.05 -8.31 -16.54
C CYS A 251 -2.75 -7.96 -17.98
N ASP A 252 -3.45 -6.96 -18.52
CA ASP A 252 -3.35 -6.52 -19.92
C ASP A 252 -3.67 -7.65 -20.93
N ASP A 253 -4.64 -8.49 -20.59
CA ASP A 253 -5.09 -9.63 -21.42
C ASP A 253 -6.60 -9.87 -21.32
N THR A 254 -7.12 -10.87 -22.04
CA THR A 254 -8.55 -11.21 -22.11
C THR A 254 -8.90 -12.54 -21.45
N GLY A 255 -8.10 -13.03 -20.51
CA GLY A 255 -8.36 -14.29 -19.82
C GLY A 255 -7.51 -15.44 -20.28
N SER A 256 -6.24 -15.18 -20.57
CA SER A 256 -5.24 -16.25 -20.68
C SER A 256 -5.12 -17.00 -19.37
N THR A 257 -4.66 -18.24 -19.46
CA THR A 257 -4.45 -19.10 -18.30
C THR A 257 -3.55 -18.44 -17.27
N GLU A 258 -3.98 -18.42 -16.02
CA GLU A 258 -3.18 -18.00 -14.89
C GLU A 258 -2.06 -19.01 -14.62
N THR A 259 -0.92 -18.51 -14.20
CA THR A 259 0.24 -19.30 -13.79
C THR A 259 0.58 -18.97 -12.35
N ASN A 260 0.85 -19.97 -11.52
CA ASN A 260 1.30 -19.73 -10.15
C ASN A 260 2.52 -18.81 -10.15
N GLY A 261 2.43 -17.73 -9.38
CA GLY A 261 3.43 -16.67 -9.34
C GLY A 261 3.12 -15.46 -10.22
N ASP A 262 2.04 -15.45 -11.00
CA ASP A 262 1.51 -14.22 -11.59
C ASP A 262 1.16 -13.24 -10.47
N SER A 263 1.46 -11.94 -10.63
CA SER A 263 1.41 -10.99 -9.52
C SER A 263 0.70 -9.69 -9.87
N TRP A 264 -0.01 -9.16 -8.88
CA TRP A 264 -0.64 -7.84 -8.93
C TRP A 264 -0.31 -7.08 -7.65
N GLU A 265 0.20 -5.89 -7.83
CA GLU A 265 0.61 -5.02 -6.75
C GLU A 265 0.07 -3.61 -6.98
N THR A 266 -0.35 -2.96 -5.92
CA THR A 266 -0.68 -1.53 -5.96
C THR A 266 -0.03 -0.84 -4.77
N TYR A 267 0.47 0.35 -5.02
CA TYR A 267 1.17 1.17 -4.03
C TYR A 267 0.59 2.57 -4.01
N VAL A 268 0.77 3.26 -2.89
CA VAL A 268 0.39 4.68 -2.69
C VAL A 268 1.55 5.49 -2.11
N ARG A 269 1.57 6.77 -2.47
CA ARG A 269 2.59 7.70 -1.98
C ARG A 269 2.07 9.13 -1.86
#